data_65599d7903320148298278b998efa6db
#
_entry.id   65599d7903320148298278b998efa6db
#
_cell.length_a   1.000
_cell.length_b   1.000
_cell.length_c   1.000
_cell.angle_alpha   90.00
_cell.angle_beta   90.00
_cell.angle_gamma   90.00
#
_symmetry.space_group_name_H-M   'P 1'
#
loop_
_entity.id
_entity.type
_entity.pdbx_description
1 polymer ?
#
loop_
_entity_poly.entity_id
_entity_poly.type
_entity_poly.pdbx_seq_one_letter_code
_entity_poly.pdbx_strand_id
1 'polypeptide(L)'
;MTAGTEHVTFNLKQLPGDGSNPDPDPEPDPDPTPDPTPSGYAGRIEIPKLKGGSMNIFHTWTTKENGKETVTYSYEYDCTKKHVRWVAFTFDNYTCQSNVKRSNAWADDPNIPAQYRTTKSDYNPKYTRGHMVGSGDRVYSLAANKQTFYYSNMSPQLKENFNTGGGVWNKVEDQVQDWGQIQNVNDTVYIVKGATIDNESNIIEYYGSGVAVPLYYYIAVLSYKNKQYKGMAFYVKHTDDNKTNTVKPYAMSIRELEQKTNMNFFHNLENSIEDNVEINYNSSDWSW
;
A
#
# COMPACT_ATOMS: atom_id res chain seq x y z
N MET A 1 -46.75 23.42 -63.56
CA MET A 1 -45.29 23.66 -63.58
C MET A 1 -44.63 22.52 -62.84
N THR A 2 -44.13 21.56 -63.59
CA THR A 2 -43.49 20.33 -63.09
C THR A 2 -41.99 20.59 -63.00
N ALA A 3 -41.43 20.43 -61.79
CA ALA A 3 -40.00 20.50 -61.55
C ALA A 3 -39.36 19.17 -61.95
N GLY A 4 -38.45 19.23 -62.91
CA GLY A 4 -37.69 18.06 -63.36
C GLY A 4 -36.53 17.76 -62.39
N THR A 5 -36.37 16.50 -62.09
CA THR A 5 -35.25 15.92 -61.35
C THR A 5 -34.13 15.61 -62.35
N GLU A 6 -33.01 16.33 -62.25
CA GLU A 6 -31.78 15.99 -63.04
C GLU A 6 -31.06 14.84 -62.31
N HIS A 7 -30.89 13.73 -63.05
CA HIS A 7 -30.02 12.64 -62.65
C HIS A 7 -28.60 12.85 -63.21
N VAL A 8 -27.64 13.02 -62.36
CA VAL A 8 -26.24 13.05 -62.74
C VAL A 8 -25.66 11.64 -62.69
N THR A 9 -25.32 11.09 -63.84
CA THR A 9 -24.69 9.77 -63.95
C THR A 9 -23.17 9.94 -63.93
N PHE A 10 -22.50 9.40 -62.92
CA PHE A 10 -21.03 9.32 -62.87
C PHE A 10 -20.55 8.04 -63.55
N ASN A 11 -19.80 8.16 -64.63
CA ASN A 11 -19.04 7.05 -65.24
C ASN A 11 -17.70 6.92 -64.52
N LEU A 12 -17.55 5.89 -63.65
CA LEU A 12 -16.28 5.48 -63.12
C LEU A 12 -15.47 4.76 -64.21
N LYS A 13 -14.43 5.41 -64.73
CA LYS A 13 -13.39 4.73 -65.52
C LYS A 13 -12.57 3.88 -64.57
N GLN A 14 -12.63 2.57 -64.75
CA GLN A 14 -11.77 1.61 -64.07
C GLN A 14 -10.33 1.82 -64.59
N LEU A 15 -9.40 2.25 -63.70
CA LEU A 15 -7.98 2.24 -63.95
C LEU A 15 -7.45 0.80 -63.93
N PRO A 16 -6.45 0.44 -64.72
CA PRO A 16 -5.86 -0.89 -64.68
C PRO A 16 -5.27 -1.15 -63.30
N GLY A 17 -5.68 -2.24 -62.66
CA GLY A 17 -5.14 -2.67 -61.40
C GLY A 17 -3.68 -3.03 -61.54
N ASP A 18 -2.85 -2.33 -60.83
CA ASP A 18 -1.55 -2.78 -60.44
C ASP A 18 -1.77 -3.86 -59.36
N GLY A 19 -1.18 -5.04 -59.61
CA GLY A 19 -1.40 -6.25 -58.85
C GLY A 19 -0.69 -6.29 -57.50
N SER A 20 -0.75 -5.23 -56.72
CA SER A 20 -0.36 -5.24 -55.32
C SER A 20 -1.54 -5.71 -54.45
N ASN A 21 -1.45 -6.92 -53.96
CA ASN A 21 -2.29 -7.41 -52.87
C ASN A 21 -2.24 -6.39 -51.72
N PRO A 22 -3.37 -5.92 -51.18
CA PRO A 22 -3.30 -5.14 -49.97
C PRO A 22 -2.57 -5.95 -48.90
N ASP A 23 -1.57 -5.31 -48.26
CA ASP A 23 -0.91 -5.87 -47.08
C ASP A 23 -2.01 -6.37 -46.11
N PRO A 24 -1.89 -7.58 -45.58
CA PRO A 24 -2.83 -8.02 -44.55
C PRO A 24 -2.78 -7.00 -43.41
N ASP A 25 -3.97 -6.62 -42.93
CA ASP A 25 -4.10 -5.80 -41.72
C ASP A 25 -3.15 -6.38 -40.66
N PRO A 26 -2.39 -5.53 -39.94
CA PRO A 26 -1.55 -6.02 -38.87
C PRO A 26 -2.40 -6.84 -37.91
N GLU A 27 -1.96 -8.08 -37.68
CA GLU A 27 -2.61 -8.91 -36.65
C GLU A 27 -2.70 -8.09 -35.35
N PRO A 28 -3.84 -8.11 -34.64
CA PRO A 28 -3.96 -7.44 -33.34
C PRO A 28 -2.81 -7.94 -32.47
N ASP A 29 -2.14 -6.99 -31.81
CA ASP A 29 -1.11 -7.31 -30.84
C ASP A 29 -1.64 -8.43 -29.92
N PRO A 30 -0.87 -9.50 -29.69
CA PRO A 30 -1.29 -10.56 -28.78
C PRO A 30 -1.63 -9.91 -27.42
N ASP A 31 -2.79 -10.27 -26.89
CA ASP A 31 -3.20 -9.87 -25.55
C ASP A 31 -1.99 -10.00 -24.60
N PRO A 32 -1.71 -8.98 -23.77
CA PRO A 32 -0.58 -9.06 -22.87
C PRO A 32 -0.71 -10.35 -22.05
N THR A 33 0.31 -11.19 -22.13
CA THR A 33 0.39 -12.41 -21.29
C THR A 33 0.13 -11.99 -19.86
N PRO A 34 -0.82 -12.62 -19.13
CA PRO A 34 -1.07 -12.32 -17.74
C PRO A 34 0.26 -12.36 -16.98
N ASP A 35 0.52 -11.35 -16.18
CA ASP A 35 1.67 -11.33 -15.27
C ASP A 35 1.68 -12.67 -14.48
N PRO A 36 2.81 -13.34 -14.33
CA PRO A 36 2.87 -14.59 -13.59
C PRO A 36 2.33 -14.36 -12.18
N THR A 37 1.36 -15.19 -11.76
CA THR A 37 0.78 -15.10 -10.41
C THR A 37 1.90 -15.15 -9.38
N PRO A 38 2.05 -14.12 -8.53
CA PRO A 38 3.06 -14.13 -7.49
C PRO A 38 2.92 -15.35 -6.58
N SER A 39 4.01 -15.95 -6.18
CA SER A 39 4.04 -17.16 -5.35
C SER A 39 4.69 -16.88 -3.99
N GLY A 40 4.47 -17.76 -3.04
CA GLY A 40 5.01 -17.63 -1.68
C GLY A 40 4.42 -16.40 -0.95
N TYR A 41 5.26 -15.68 -0.23
CA TYR A 41 4.80 -14.51 0.54
C TYR A 41 4.34 -13.34 -0.35
N ALA A 42 4.91 -13.19 -1.54
CA ALA A 42 4.51 -12.14 -2.49
C ALA A 42 3.09 -12.35 -3.04
N GLY A 43 2.57 -13.58 -3.02
CA GLY A 43 1.20 -13.90 -3.44
C GLY A 43 0.13 -13.72 -2.36
N ARG A 44 0.45 -13.18 -1.18
CA ARG A 44 -0.54 -12.90 -0.13
C ARG A 44 -1.39 -11.68 -0.50
N ILE A 45 -2.65 -11.68 -0.07
CA ILE A 45 -3.64 -10.63 -0.43
C ILE A 45 -3.16 -9.22 -0.05
N GLU A 46 -2.54 -9.08 1.12
CA GLU A 46 -2.08 -7.78 1.62
C GLU A 46 -0.84 -7.23 0.91
N ILE A 47 -0.18 -8.00 0.04
CA ILE A 47 1.04 -7.54 -0.62
C ILE A 47 0.68 -6.69 -1.84
N PRO A 48 1.08 -5.41 -1.90
CA PRO A 48 0.93 -4.58 -3.10
C PRO A 48 1.81 -5.09 -4.23
N LYS A 49 1.50 -4.69 -5.46
CA LYS A 49 2.38 -4.96 -6.60
C LYS A 49 3.79 -4.42 -6.29
N LEU A 50 4.78 -5.31 -6.32
CA LEU A 50 6.16 -4.95 -5.99
C LEU A 50 6.74 -4.01 -7.06
N LYS A 51 7.47 -2.99 -6.63
CA LYS A 51 8.30 -2.18 -7.54
C LYS A 51 9.47 -2.99 -8.07
N GLY A 52 10.05 -3.81 -7.18
CA GLY A 52 11.20 -4.64 -7.52
C GLY A 52 12.46 -3.84 -7.87
N GLY A 53 13.40 -4.49 -8.56
CA GLY A 53 14.69 -3.92 -8.90
C GLY A 53 15.74 -4.10 -7.80
N SER A 54 17.03 -3.93 -8.16
CA SER A 54 18.17 -4.26 -7.29
C SER A 54 18.30 -3.39 -6.03
N MET A 55 17.65 -2.23 -6.02
CA MET A 55 17.68 -1.29 -4.88
C MET A 55 16.43 -1.38 -4.00
N ASN A 56 15.46 -2.25 -4.33
CA ASN A 56 14.29 -2.50 -3.50
C ASN A 56 14.38 -3.90 -2.90
N ILE A 57 14.23 -3.99 -1.58
CA ILE A 57 14.32 -5.26 -0.86
C ILE A 57 12.92 -5.63 -0.36
N PHE A 58 12.35 -6.68 -0.93
CA PHE A 58 11.15 -7.32 -0.39
C PHE A 58 11.54 -8.36 0.65
N HIS A 59 10.95 -8.29 1.84
CA HIS A 59 11.16 -9.29 2.88
C HIS A 59 9.88 -9.51 3.70
N THR A 60 9.71 -10.72 4.21
CA THR A 60 8.62 -11.10 5.12
C THR A 60 9.18 -11.61 6.43
N TRP A 61 8.86 -10.92 7.51
CA TRP A 61 9.15 -11.39 8.85
C TRP A 61 8.11 -12.40 9.32
N THR A 62 8.59 -13.49 9.88
CA THR A 62 7.75 -14.54 10.47
C THR A 62 8.18 -14.84 11.89
N THR A 63 7.28 -15.43 12.65
CA THR A 63 7.56 -16.07 13.94
C THR A 63 7.14 -17.54 13.89
N LYS A 64 7.80 -18.36 14.67
CA LYS A 64 7.41 -19.77 14.79
C LYS A 64 7.09 -20.07 16.26
N GLU A 65 5.82 -20.31 16.52
CA GLU A 65 5.32 -20.57 17.86
C GLU A 65 4.49 -21.88 17.85
N ASN A 66 4.75 -22.76 18.80
CA ASN A 66 4.10 -24.07 18.86
C ASN A 66 4.15 -24.87 17.54
N GLY A 67 5.24 -24.71 16.79
CA GLY A 67 5.43 -25.38 15.50
C GLY A 67 4.73 -24.73 14.31
N LYS A 68 3.88 -23.71 14.53
CA LYS A 68 3.18 -22.98 13.48
C LYS A 68 3.96 -21.71 13.11
N GLU A 69 4.22 -21.52 11.82
CA GLU A 69 4.76 -20.28 11.29
C GLU A 69 3.63 -19.26 11.13
N THR A 70 3.89 -18.02 11.58
CA THR A 70 2.96 -16.89 11.48
C THR A 70 3.68 -15.69 10.91
N VAL A 71 3.10 -15.07 9.89
CA VAL A 71 3.64 -13.84 9.32
C VAL A 71 3.41 -12.69 10.29
N THR A 72 4.49 -11.98 10.63
CA THR A 72 4.44 -10.76 11.43
C THR A 72 4.08 -9.58 10.56
N TYR A 73 4.86 -9.34 9.52
CA TYR A 73 4.60 -8.35 8.46
C TYR A 73 5.56 -8.57 7.29
N SER A 74 5.20 -8.03 6.14
CA SER A 74 6.07 -7.91 4.97
C SER A 74 6.39 -6.45 4.69
N TYR A 75 7.47 -6.19 3.97
CA TYR A 75 7.82 -4.84 3.55
C TYR A 75 8.56 -4.83 2.21
N GLU A 76 8.54 -3.69 1.53
CA GLU A 76 9.46 -3.36 0.47
C GLU A 76 10.24 -2.09 0.85
N TYR A 77 11.57 -2.22 0.95
CA TYR A 77 12.48 -1.17 1.40
C TYR A 77 13.26 -0.61 0.21
N ASP A 78 13.24 0.70 0.04
CA ASP A 78 14.06 1.39 -0.96
C ASP A 78 15.40 1.79 -0.34
N CYS A 79 16.48 1.15 -0.78
CA CYS A 79 17.84 1.38 -0.32
C CYS A 79 18.33 2.79 -0.66
N THR A 80 17.87 3.40 -1.76
CA THR A 80 18.28 4.74 -2.18
C THR A 80 17.66 5.82 -1.31
N LYS A 81 16.45 5.56 -0.80
CA LYS A 81 15.68 6.43 0.09
C LYS A 81 15.96 6.15 1.57
N LYS A 82 16.62 5.02 1.86
CA LYS A 82 16.81 4.49 3.22
C LYS A 82 15.50 4.43 4.00
N HIS A 83 14.45 4.04 3.33
CA HIS A 83 13.10 4.09 3.86
C HIS A 83 12.26 2.94 3.30
N VAL A 84 11.36 2.41 4.11
CA VAL A 84 10.38 1.43 3.64
C VAL A 84 9.32 2.13 2.79
N ARG A 85 9.04 1.57 1.61
CA ARG A 85 7.97 2.08 0.72
C ARG A 85 6.61 1.80 1.34
N TRP A 86 6.44 0.59 1.80
CA TRP A 86 5.24 0.11 2.48
C TRP A 86 5.59 -1.06 3.40
N VAL A 87 4.72 -1.27 4.38
CA VAL A 87 4.61 -2.48 5.19
C VAL A 87 3.21 -3.06 5.01
N ALA A 88 3.09 -4.40 5.06
CA ALA A 88 1.83 -5.08 4.94
C ALA A 88 1.69 -6.17 6.00
N PHE A 89 0.52 -6.27 6.61
CA PHE A 89 0.23 -7.22 7.67
C PHE A 89 -1.27 -7.49 7.82
N THR A 90 -1.62 -8.49 8.60
CA THR A 90 -3.01 -8.86 8.84
C THR A 90 -3.33 -8.88 10.32
N PHE A 91 -4.58 -8.57 10.65
CA PHE A 91 -5.21 -8.99 11.88
C PHE A 91 -6.18 -10.13 11.58
N ASP A 92 -5.96 -11.27 12.18
CA ASP A 92 -6.83 -12.44 12.17
C ASP A 92 -7.10 -12.89 13.62
N ASN A 93 -7.77 -14.00 13.81
CA ASN A 93 -8.13 -14.54 15.14
C ASN A 93 -6.93 -14.83 16.04
N TYR A 94 -5.72 -14.90 15.50
CA TYR A 94 -4.48 -15.10 16.26
C TYR A 94 -3.67 -13.81 16.38
N THR A 95 -3.43 -13.12 15.29
CA THR A 95 -2.57 -11.93 15.25
C THR A 95 -3.22 -10.68 15.87
N CYS A 96 -4.54 -10.70 16.11
CA CYS A 96 -5.27 -9.65 16.83
C CYS A 96 -5.10 -9.70 18.36
N GLN A 97 -4.51 -10.78 18.90
CA GLN A 97 -4.41 -10.97 20.36
C GLN A 97 -3.41 -10.00 20.99
N SER A 98 -3.65 -9.66 22.25
CA SER A 98 -2.80 -8.78 23.05
C SER A 98 -2.24 -9.56 24.27
N ASN A 99 -1.14 -10.29 24.03
CA ASN A 99 -0.55 -11.22 25.01
C ASN A 99 0.70 -10.65 25.70
N VAL A 100 1.36 -9.65 25.07
CA VAL A 100 2.64 -9.11 25.56
C VAL A 100 2.64 -7.58 25.55
N LYS A 101 3.54 -7.02 26.35
CA LYS A 101 3.80 -5.58 26.36
C LYS A 101 4.86 -5.20 25.33
N ARG A 102 4.94 -3.90 25.03
CA ARG A 102 5.97 -3.29 24.17
C ARG A 102 7.38 -3.69 24.61
N SER A 103 8.18 -4.25 23.69
CA SER A 103 9.51 -4.81 23.99
C SER A 103 10.63 -3.78 24.04
N ASN A 104 10.53 -2.69 23.27
CA ASN A 104 11.60 -1.72 23.03
C ASN A 104 12.91 -2.35 22.52
N ALA A 105 12.83 -3.44 21.77
CA ALA A 105 13.98 -4.26 21.33
C ALA A 105 14.62 -3.68 20.06
N TRP A 106 15.06 -2.43 20.10
CA TRP A 106 15.69 -1.71 18.99
C TRP A 106 16.88 -2.49 18.42
N ALA A 107 16.87 -2.71 17.10
CA ALA A 107 17.93 -3.45 16.41
C ALA A 107 18.03 -3.05 14.93
N ASP A 108 19.20 -3.30 14.36
CA ASP A 108 19.40 -3.23 12.92
C ASP A 108 18.68 -4.40 12.24
N ASP A 109 18.07 -4.15 11.08
CA ASP A 109 17.51 -5.20 10.25
C ASP A 109 18.65 -5.95 9.52
N PRO A 110 18.82 -7.26 9.76
CA PRO A 110 19.88 -8.03 9.11
C PRO A 110 19.66 -8.17 7.59
N ASN A 111 18.43 -7.99 7.09
CA ASN A 111 18.13 -8.10 5.65
C ASN A 111 18.47 -6.83 4.87
N ILE A 112 18.75 -5.72 5.56
CA ILE A 112 19.18 -4.48 4.90
C ILE A 112 20.71 -4.42 4.91
N PRO A 113 21.39 -4.25 3.76
CA PRO A 113 22.83 -4.10 3.70
C PRO A 113 23.31 -2.89 4.55
N ALA A 114 24.45 -3.03 5.23
CA ALA A 114 24.90 -2.09 6.25
C ALA A 114 24.95 -0.62 5.79
N GLN A 115 25.34 -0.36 4.52
CA GLN A 115 25.41 0.98 3.95
C GLN A 115 24.03 1.67 3.78
N TYR A 116 22.96 0.91 3.79
CA TYR A 116 21.58 1.43 3.62
C TYR A 116 20.77 1.41 4.92
N ARG A 117 21.34 0.91 6.02
CA ARG A 117 20.68 0.91 7.34
C ARG A 117 20.56 2.31 7.89
N THR A 118 19.53 2.50 8.67
CA THR A 118 19.30 3.69 9.47
C THR A 118 19.56 3.38 10.94
N THR A 119 19.81 4.41 11.74
CA THR A 119 20.09 4.31 13.17
C THR A 119 19.25 5.31 13.95
N LYS A 120 19.33 5.29 15.27
CA LYS A 120 18.63 6.26 16.12
C LYS A 120 18.93 7.71 15.77
N SER A 121 20.18 8.03 15.40
CA SER A 121 20.62 9.40 15.07
C SER A 121 20.01 9.95 13.78
N ASP A 122 19.52 9.08 12.90
CA ASP A 122 18.91 9.47 11.63
C ASP A 122 17.51 10.09 11.77
N TYR A 123 16.99 10.17 12.99
CA TYR A 123 15.65 10.72 13.26
C TYR A 123 15.69 11.93 14.19
N ASN A 124 16.57 11.92 15.21
CA ASN A 124 16.65 12.96 16.23
C ASN A 124 17.54 14.14 15.83
N PRO A 125 17.26 15.36 16.29
CA PRO A 125 16.15 15.74 17.18
C PRO A 125 14.87 16.16 16.47
N LYS A 126 14.88 16.37 15.15
CA LYS A 126 13.76 16.97 14.38
C LYS A 126 12.57 16.03 14.28
N TYR A 127 12.82 14.74 14.06
CA TYR A 127 11.80 13.74 13.89
C TYR A 127 11.81 12.70 15.01
N THR A 128 10.69 11.97 15.15
CA THR A 128 10.62 10.76 15.96
C THR A 128 10.73 9.53 15.06
N ARG A 129 11.05 8.40 15.66
CA ARG A 129 11.04 7.09 15.00
C ARG A 129 9.60 6.59 14.94
N GLY A 130 8.86 7.00 13.91
CA GLY A 130 7.52 6.53 13.67
C GLY A 130 7.53 5.09 13.18
N HIS A 131 6.83 4.21 13.89
CA HIS A 131 6.67 2.83 13.45
C HIS A 131 5.78 2.74 12.23
N MET A 132 6.20 2.03 11.19
CA MET A 132 5.31 1.72 10.07
C MET A 132 4.37 0.57 10.45
N VAL A 133 4.86 -0.53 11.02
CA VAL A 133 4.03 -1.48 11.77
C VAL A 133 4.11 -1.11 13.24
N GLY A 134 3.02 -0.68 13.83
CA GLY A 134 2.98 -0.27 15.23
C GLY A 134 3.37 -1.40 16.18
N SER A 135 4.08 -1.07 17.26
CA SER A 135 4.36 -2.06 18.31
C SER A 135 3.07 -2.65 18.89
N GLY A 136 2.02 -1.82 19.02
CA GLY A 136 0.70 -2.25 19.46
C GLY A 136 0.03 -3.25 18.52
N ASP A 137 0.36 -3.21 17.23
CA ASP A 137 -0.23 -4.08 16.21
C ASP A 137 0.28 -5.52 16.31
N ARG A 138 1.43 -5.76 16.95
CA ARG A 138 2.13 -7.05 17.02
C ARG A 138 2.42 -7.49 18.44
N VAL A 139 1.40 -7.40 19.31
CA VAL A 139 1.50 -7.80 20.73
C VAL A 139 0.93 -9.22 20.99
N TYR A 140 0.64 -9.96 19.93
CA TYR A 140 0.22 -11.37 20.08
C TYR A 140 1.39 -12.26 20.55
N SER A 141 2.64 -11.92 20.24
CA SER A 141 3.81 -12.61 20.73
C SER A 141 5.01 -11.67 20.95
N LEU A 142 5.92 -12.03 21.86
CA LEU A 142 7.13 -11.26 22.12
C LEU A 142 8.08 -11.25 20.92
N ALA A 143 8.16 -12.34 20.19
CA ALA A 143 9.00 -12.45 19.00
C ALA A 143 8.50 -11.51 17.89
N ALA A 144 7.20 -11.50 17.61
CA ALA A 144 6.59 -10.59 16.66
C ALA A 144 6.76 -9.12 17.09
N ASN A 145 6.55 -8.82 18.37
CA ASN A 145 6.72 -7.47 18.88
C ASN A 145 8.16 -6.96 18.72
N LYS A 146 9.17 -7.81 18.97
CA LYS A 146 10.57 -7.45 18.76
C LYS A 146 10.88 -7.08 17.30
N GLN A 147 10.27 -7.76 16.33
CA GLN A 147 10.48 -7.49 14.91
C GLN A 147 9.97 -6.09 14.50
N THR A 148 8.97 -5.53 15.20
CA THR A 148 8.53 -4.16 14.92
C THR A 148 9.56 -3.08 15.28
N PHE A 149 10.60 -3.41 16.04
CA PHE A 149 11.66 -2.47 16.47
C PHE A 149 12.89 -2.45 15.58
N TYR A 150 12.88 -3.16 14.46
CA TYR A 150 13.92 -2.97 13.44
C TYR A 150 13.89 -1.54 12.88
N TYR A 151 15.07 -0.93 12.71
CA TYR A 151 15.15 0.42 12.14
C TYR A 151 14.61 0.50 10.71
N SER A 152 14.59 -0.59 9.95
CA SER A 152 13.93 -0.66 8.64
C SER A 152 12.42 -0.40 8.70
N ASN A 153 11.78 -0.62 9.86
CA ASN A 153 10.36 -0.35 10.10
C ASN A 153 10.09 1.09 10.57
N MET A 154 11.10 1.95 10.59
CA MET A 154 10.99 3.31 11.10
C MET A 154 10.90 4.34 9.98
N SER A 155 10.06 5.34 10.18
CA SER A 155 9.92 6.51 9.32
C SER A 155 10.16 7.79 10.13
N PRO A 156 10.82 8.83 9.56
CA PRO A 156 10.93 10.12 10.21
C PRO A 156 9.57 10.81 10.25
N GLN A 157 8.95 10.86 11.42
CA GLN A 157 7.63 11.47 11.65
C GLN A 157 7.73 12.65 12.59
N LEU A 158 6.97 13.71 12.32
CA LEU A 158 6.77 14.81 13.25
C LEU A 158 6.16 14.27 14.55
N LYS A 159 6.70 14.68 15.68
CA LYS A 159 6.31 14.14 16.96
C LYS A 159 4.95 14.65 17.38
N GLU A 160 4.84 15.95 17.56
CA GLU A 160 3.60 16.58 18.04
C GLU A 160 2.58 16.69 16.90
N ASN A 161 1.33 16.46 17.21
CA ASN A 161 0.18 16.63 16.29
C ASN A 161 0.20 15.78 15.00
N PHE A 162 1.14 14.85 14.87
CA PHE A 162 1.18 13.85 13.79
C PHE A 162 1.31 12.44 14.38
N ASN A 163 2.48 12.05 14.86
CA ASN A 163 2.73 10.72 15.45
C ASN A 163 2.12 10.57 16.84
N THR A 164 1.98 11.69 17.58
CA THR A 164 1.41 11.75 18.92
C THR A 164 0.53 13.00 19.06
N GLY A 165 -0.05 13.21 20.23
CA GLY A 165 -0.74 14.46 20.55
C GLY A 165 -2.12 14.63 19.90
N GLY A 166 -2.71 13.56 19.38
CA GLY A 166 -4.04 13.59 18.76
C GLY A 166 -4.04 14.09 17.31
N GLY A 167 -2.90 14.00 16.64
CA GLY A 167 -2.79 14.26 15.21
C GLY A 167 -3.61 13.26 14.37
N VAL A 168 -3.94 13.64 13.15
CA VAL A 168 -4.73 12.82 12.22
C VAL A 168 -4.09 11.45 12.04
N TRP A 169 -2.78 11.40 11.83
CA TRP A 169 -2.09 10.13 11.57
C TRP A 169 -2.20 9.16 12.75
N ASN A 170 -1.90 9.63 13.96
CA ASN A 170 -2.06 8.83 15.17
C ASN A 170 -3.48 8.28 15.31
N LYS A 171 -4.48 9.12 15.06
CA LYS A 171 -5.89 8.69 15.16
C LYS A 171 -6.31 7.73 14.05
N VAL A 172 -5.75 7.86 12.84
CA VAL A 172 -5.95 6.88 11.76
C VAL A 172 -5.35 5.53 12.15
N GLU A 173 -4.14 5.53 12.72
CA GLU A 173 -3.51 4.30 13.23
C GLU A 173 -4.34 3.65 14.32
N ASP A 174 -4.80 4.42 15.30
CA ASP A 174 -5.66 3.95 16.39
C ASP A 174 -6.97 3.35 15.84
N GLN A 175 -7.62 4.02 14.89
CA GLN A 175 -8.86 3.53 14.27
C GLN A 175 -8.66 2.21 13.51
N VAL A 176 -7.58 2.10 12.74
CA VAL A 176 -7.28 0.86 12.00
C VAL A 176 -6.92 -0.27 12.96
N GLN A 177 -6.20 0.03 14.04
CA GLN A 177 -5.91 -0.95 15.09
C GLN A 177 -7.19 -1.41 15.78
N ASP A 178 -8.11 -0.50 16.10
CA ASP A 178 -9.40 -0.85 16.69
C ASP A 178 -10.18 -1.81 15.78
N TRP A 179 -10.24 -1.55 14.48
CA TRP A 179 -10.90 -2.47 13.52
C TRP A 179 -10.25 -3.84 13.45
N GLY A 180 -8.92 -3.90 13.59
CA GLY A 180 -8.15 -5.13 13.51
C GLY A 180 -8.12 -5.95 14.80
N GLN A 181 -8.00 -5.30 15.94
CA GLN A 181 -7.83 -5.95 17.24
C GLN A 181 -9.13 -6.13 18.01
N ILE A 182 -10.08 -5.22 17.85
CA ILE A 182 -11.33 -5.30 18.58
C ILE A 182 -12.27 -6.30 17.92
N GLN A 183 -12.24 -7.53 18.43
CA GLN A 183 -13.43 -8.29 18.71
C GLN A 183 -14.22 -8.80 17.53
N ASN A 184 -13.76 -9.78 16.80
CA ASN A 184 -14.65 -10.59 15.95
C ASN A 184 -15.55 -9.78 14.98
N VAL A 185 -15.25 -8.50 14.78
CA VAL A 185 -15.96 -7.67 13.81
C VAL A 185 -15.62 -8.12 12.40
N ASN A 186 -14.39 -8.59 12.21
CA ASN A 186 -13.87 -9.09 10.94
C ASN A 186 -13.26 -10.49 11.12
N ASP A 187 -13.36 -11.34 10.10
CA ASP A 187 -12.64 -12.60 10.08
C ASP A 187 -11.14 -12.35 9.86
N THR A 188 -10.82 -11.37 8.98
CA THR A 188 -9.46 -10.88 8.73
C THR A 188 -9.50 -9.42 8.29
N VAL A 189 -8.56 -8.62 8.78
CA VAL A 189 -8.27 -7.28 8.26
C VAL A 189 -6.88 -7.30 7.65
N TYR A 190 -6.78 -6.99 6.37
CA TYR A 190 -5.53 -6.84 5.63
C TYR A 190 -5.17 -5.36 5.59
N ILE A 191 -3.94 -5.05 5.89
CA ILE A 191 -3.46 -3.66 6.01
C ILE A 191 -2.21 -3.49 5.17
N VAL A 192 -2.20 -2.44 4.37
CA VAL A 192 -0.99 -1.88 3.74
C VAL A 192 -0.80 -0.47 4.24
N LYS A 193 0.33 -0.19 4.86
CA LYS A 193 0.67 1.12 5.38
C LYS A 193 1.97 1.60 4.74
N GLY A 194 1.98 2.81 4.20
CA GLY A 194 3.13 3.28 3.47
C GLY A 194 3.31 4.79 3.50
N ALA A 195 4.33 5.24 2.78
CA ALA A 195 4.73 6.63 2.67
C ALA A 195 5.11 6.98 1.24
N THR A 196 4.88 8.23 0.84
CA THR A 196 5.11 8.68 -0.54
C THR A 196 6.58 9.03 -0.77
N ILE A 197 7.40 8.03 -1.04
CA ILE A 197 8.84 8.20 -1.29
C ILE A 197 9.26 7.91 -2.75
N ASP A 198 8.34 7.45 -3.58
CA ASP A 198 8.64 7.07 -4.97
C ASP A 198 8.85 8.27 -5.90
N ASN A 199 8.26 9.40 -5.57
CA ASN A 199 8.38 10.64 -6.33
C ASN A 199 9.07 11.71 -5.47
N GLU A 200 10.15 12.31 -5.99
CA GLU A 200 10.90 13.37 -5.32
C GLU A 200 10.03 14.57 -4.90
N SER A 201 8.98 14.90 -5.66
CA SER A 201 8.03 15.96 -5.30
C SER A 201 7.24 15.67 -4.02
N ASN A 202 7.21 14.41 -3.59
CA ASN A 202 6.55 13.95 -2.38
C ASN A 202 7.53 13.67 -1.23
N ILE A 203 8.78 14.14 -1.36
CA ILE A 203 9.81 14.10 -0.31
C ILE A 203 10.02 15.52 0.18
N ILE A 204 9.84 15.75 1.49
CA ILE A 204 10.05 17.06 2.12
C ILE A 204 11.53 17.40 2.13
N GLU A 205 12.36 16.44 2.53
CA GLU A 205 13.81 16.56 2.64
C GLU A 205 14.45 15.17 2.81
N TYR A 206 15.76 15.12 2.75
CA TYR A 206 16.54 13.98 3.20
C TYR A 206 17.21 14.33 4.54
N TYR A 207 16.97 13.54 5.58
CA TYR A 207 17.42 13.81 6.94
C TYR A 207 18.43 12.76 7.45
N GLY A 208 19.25 13.12 8.41
CA GLY A 208 20.27 12.24 8.99
C GLY A 208 21.25 11.72 7.94
N SER A 209 21.41 10.42 7.81
CA SER A 209 22.27 9.77 6.81
C SER A 209 21.66 9.71 5.41
N GLY A 210 20.65 10.52 5.12
CA GLY A 210 19.94 10.54 3.83
C GLY A 210 18.64 9.75 3.82
N VAL A 211 17.94 9.73 4.95
CA VAL A 211 16.60 9.11 5.04
C VAL A 211 15.56 10.04 4.42
N ALA A 212 14.77 9.56 3.47
CA ALA A 212 13.70 10.34 2.89
C ALA A 212 12.61 10.66 3.93
N VAL A 213 12.22 11.93 4.01
CA VAL A 213 11.09 12.40 4.84
C VAL A 213 9.87 12.56 3.93
N PRO A 214 8.87 11.70 4.03
CA PRO A 214 7.74 11.72 3.11
C PRO A 214 6.78 12.88 3.39
N LEU A 215 6.17 13.41 2.33
CA LEU A 215 5.13 14.45 2.40
C LEU A 215 3.76 13.90 2.78
N TYR A 216 3.50 12.62 2.47
CA TYR A 216 2.25 11.95 2.82
C TYR A 216 2.49 10.55 3.32
N TYR A 217 1.58 10.12 4.20
CA TYR A 217 1.43 8.74 4.64
C TYR A 217 0.06 8.22 4.22
N TYR A 218 -0.05 6.92 4.03
CA TYR A 218 -1.29 6.28 3.65
C TYR A 218 -1.48 4.93 4.34
N ILE A 219 -2.73 4.52 4.43
CA ILE A 219 -3.13 3.17 4.83
C ILE A 219 -4.23 2.71 3.89
N ALA A 220 -4.06 1.54 3.27
CA ALA A 220 -5.13 0.80 2.61
C ALA A 220 -5.59 -0.32 3.54
N VAL A 221 -6.89 -0.46 3.71
CA VAL A 221 -7.51 -1.45 4.59
C VAL A 221 -8.51 -2.27 3.79
N LEU A 222 -8.37 -3.59 3.86
CA LEU A 222 -9.32 -4.53 3.30
C LEU A 222 -9.85 -5.42 4.43
N SER A 223 -11.15 -5.37 4.66
CA SER A 223 -11.84 -6.23 5.62
C SER A 223 -12.46 -7.42 4.90
N TYR A 224 -12.26 -8.60 5.42
CA TYR A 224 -12.94 -9.83 5.01
C TYR A 224 -13.81 -10.32 6.16
N LYS A 225 -15.12 -10.49 5.90
CA LYS A 225 -16.08 -11.02 6.86
C LYS A 225 -17.21 -11.75 6.14
N ASN A 226 -17.56 -12.93 6.66
CA ASN A 226 -18.68 -13.71 6.10
C ASN A 226 -18.56 -13.91 4.57
N LYS A 227 -17.37 -14.17 4.05
CA LYS A 227 -17.05 -14.33 2.62
C LYS A 227 -17.27 -13.06 1.77
N GLN A 228 -17.33 -11.90 2.40
CA GLN A 228 -17.46 -10.61 1.70
C GLN A 228 -16.26 -9.72 2.02
N TYR A 229 -15.78 -9.03 1.00
CA TYR A 229 -14.73 -8.03 1.12
C TYR A 229 -15.33 -6.62 1.09
N LYS A 230 -14.72 -5.71 1.84
CA LYS A 230 -14.92 -4.27 1.72
C LYS A 230 -13.58 -3.57 1.92
N GLY A 231 -13.35 -2.52 1.14
CA GLY A 231 -12.08 -1.79 1.14
C GLY A 231 -12.26 -0.30 1.41
N MET A 232 -11.21 0.31 1.94
CA MET A 232 -11.07 1.75 2.08
C MET A 232 -9.60 2.13 2.25
N ALA A 233 -9.33 3.42 2.16
CA ALA A 233 -7.99 3.95 2.36
C ALA A 233 -8.01 5.29 3.09
N PHE A 234 -6.83 5.66 3.63
CA PHE A 234 -6.53 6.99 4.17
C PHE A 234 -5.30 7.56 3.47
N TYR A 235 -5.30 8.87 3.28
CA TYR A 235 -4.15 9.60 2.75
C TYR A 235 -3.96 10.89 3.54
N VAL A 236 -2.86 10.99 4.28
CA VAL A 236 -2.66 12.04 5.30
C VAL A 236 -1.37 12.81 5.01
N LYS A 237 -1.48 14.13 4.94
CA LYS A 237 -0.31 15.00 4.79
C LYS A 237 0.53 15.00 6.08
N HIS A 238 1.84 14.92 5.93
CA HIS A 238 2.81 14.98 7.03
C HIS A 238 3.03 16.42 7.48
N THR A 239 2.24 16.86 8.43
CA THR A 239 2.26 18.22 8.98
C THR A 239 1.89 18.20 10.46
N ASP A 240 2.30 19.22 11.23
CA ASP A 240 2.07 19.35 12.67
C ASP A 240 0.81 20.17 13.03
N ASP A 241 0.09 20.66 12.03
CA ASP A 241 -1.16 21.41 12.20
C ASP A 241 -2.43 20.54 12.04
N ASN A 242 -2.27 19.24 11.96
CA ASN A 242 -3.29 18.27 11.56
C ASN A 242 -4.01 17.62 12.76
N LYS A 243 -4.43 18.40 13.75
CA LYS A 243 -5.28 17.89 14.84
C LYS A 243 -6.70 17.65 14.38
N THR A 244 -7.27 16.52 14.80
CA THR A 244 -8.67 16.19 14.51
C THR A 244 -9.32 15.40 15.63
N ASN A 245 -10.65 15.44 15.70
CA ASN A 245 -11.44 14.55 16.55
C ASN A 245 -12.07 13.39 15.78
N THR A 246 -11.96 13.39 14.45
CA THR A 246 -12.50 12.35 13.58
C THR A 246 -11.58 12.10 12.39
N VAL A 247 -11.44 10.86 11.98
CA VAL A 247 -10.62 10.46 10.81
C VAL A 247 -11.47 10.23 9.56
N LYS A 248 -12.77 10.15 9.71
CA LYS A 248 -13.71 9.88 8.61
C LYS A 248 -13.54 10.80 7.38
N PRO A 249 -13.28 12.12 7.51
CA PRO A 249 -13.06 12.99 6.36
C PRO A 249 -11.80 12.70 5.54
N TYR A 250 -10.86 11.91 6.08
CA TYR A 250 -9.61 11.53 5.41
C TYR A 250 -9.71 10.17 4.70
N ALA A 251 -10.88 9.52 4.82
CA ALA A 251 -11.14 8.25 4.18
C ALA A 251 -11.52 8.45 2.71
N MET A 252 -11.08 7.51 1.87
CA MET A 252 -11.33 7.48 0.44
C MET A 252 -11.42 6.03 -0.06
N SER A 253 -11.73 5.86 -1.33
CA SER A 253 -11.64 4.55 -1.98
C SER A 253 -10.18 4.12 -2.16
N ILE A 254 -9.95 2.80 -2.32
CA ILE A 254 -8.63 2.27 -2.65
C ILE A 254 -8.18 2.80 -4.02
N ARG A 255 -9.09 2.87 -5.00
CA ARG A 255 -8.81 3.41 -6.35
C ARG A 255 -8.30 4.85 -6.30
N GLU A 256 -8.87 5.71 -5.45
CA GLU A 256 -8.36 7.08 -5.27
C GLU A 256 -6.96 7.09 -4.65
N LEU A 257 -6.67 6.16 -3.72
CA LEU A 257 -5.32 6.02 -3.16
C LEU A 257 -4.31 5.56 -4.22
N GLU A 258 -4.68 4.60 -5.07
CA GLU A 258 -3.85 4.11 -6.18
C GLU A 258 -3.46 5.24 -7.14
N GLN A 259 -4.43 6.07 -7.51
CA GLN A 259 -4.18 7.26 -8.34
C GLN A 259 -3.19 8.25 -7.69
N LYS A 260 -3.21 8.37 -6.35
CA LYS A 260 -2.29 9.26 -5.61
C LYS A 260 -0.89 8.68 -5.44
N THR A 261 -0.78 7.37 -5.34
CA THR A 261 0.47 6.67 -5.02
C THR A 261 1.12 5.98 -6.21
N ASN A 262 0.37 5.79 -7.30
CA ASN A 262 0.75 4.96 -8.45
C ASN A 262 1.14 3.53 -8.04
N MET A 263 0.44 2.99 -7.05
CA MET A 263 0.59 1.62 -6.58
C MET A 263 -0.69 0.84 -6.87
N ASN A 264 -0.59 -0.49 -6.99
CA ASN A 264 -1.73 -1.38 -7.08
C ASN A 264 -1.79 -2.17 -5.76
N PHE A 265 -2.90 -2.01 -5.02
CA PHE A 265 -3.15 -2.64 -3.73
C PHE A 265 -4.04 -3.86 -3.90
N PHE A 266 -3.81 -4.89 -3.10
CA PHE A 266 -4.63 -6.12 -3.06
C PHE A 266 -4.73 -6.85 -4.40
N HIS A 267 -3.79 -6.62 -5.31
CA HIS A 267 -3.75 -7.18 -6.67
C HIS A 267 -3.68 -8.72 -6.73
N ASN A 268 -3.49 -9.37 -5.60
CA ASN A 268 -3.55 -10.83 -5.49
C ASN A 268 -4.97 -11.36 -5.23
N LEU A 269 -5.98 -10.50 -5.17
CA LEU A 269 -7.38 -10.89 -5.25
C LEU A 269 -7.74 -11.29 -6.68
N GLU A 270 -8.84 -12.02 -6.83
CA GLU A 270 -9.46 -12.20 -8.15
C GLU A 270 -9.87 -10.83 -8.72
N ASN A 271 -9.56 -10.55 -9.98
CA ASN A 271 -9.76 -9.23 -10.61
C ASN A 271 -11.16 -8.64 -10.38
N SER A 272 -12.21 -9.47 -10.47
CA SER A 272 -13.59 -9.03 -10.25
C SER A 272 -13.87 -8.57 -8.81
N ILE A 273 -13.18 -9.16 -7.84
CA ILE A 273 -13.24 -8.79 -6.41
C ILE A 273 -12.39 -7.54 -6.18
N GLU A 274 -11.17 -7.53 -6.72
CA GLU A 274 -10.24 -6.40 -6.65
C GLU A 274 -10.90 -5.13 -7.16
N ASP A 275 -11.36 -5.12 -8.42
CA ASP A 275 -12.04 -3.97 -9.02
C ASP A 275 -13.23 -3.48 -8.19
N ASN A 276 -14.02 -4.41 -7.64
CA ASN A 276 -15.18 -4.05 -6.84
C ASN A 276 -14.81 -3.38 -5.52
N VAL A 277 -13.82 -3.91 -4.78
CA VAL A 277 -13.44 -3.36 -3.47
C VAL A 277 -12.68 -2.04 -3.59
N GLU A 278 -11.99 -1.82 -4.71
CA GLU A 278 -11.23 -0.60 -4.95
C GLU A 278 -12.11 0.62 -5.20
N ILE A 279 -13.23 0.44 -5.90
CA ILE A 279 -14.12 1.57 -6.27
C ILE A 279 -15.29 1.76 -5.30
N ASN A 280 -15.74 0.71 -4.62
CA ASN A 280 -16.95 0.73 -3.79
C ASN A 280 -16.64 1.04 -2.32
N TYR A 281 -16.18 2.27 -2.06
CA TYR A 281 -16.07 2.76 -0.70
C TYR A 281 -17.38 3.39 -0.23
N ASN A 282 -17.88 2.89 0.90
CA ASN A 282 -19.02 3.50 1.60
C ASN A 282 -18.68 3.65 3.08
N SER A 283 -18.68 4.88 3.55
CA SER A 283 -18.30 5.19 4.95
C SER A 283 -19.26 4.61 5.99
N SER A 284 -20.52 4.31 5.62
CA SER A 284 -21.50 3.70 6.52
C SER A 284 -21.24 2.22 6.83
N ASP A 285 -20.39 1.56 6.03
CA ASP A 285 -20.03 0.16 6.22
C ASP A 285 -18.97 -0.03 7.32
N TRP A 286 -18.42 1.07 7.83
CA TRP A 286 -17.35 1.09 8.82
C TRP A 286 -17.81 1.68 10.15
N SER A 287 -17.34 1.09 11.24
CA SER A 287 -17.55 1.62 12.61
C SER A 287 -16.54 2.72 12.91
N TRP A 288 -17.00 3.94 13.09
CA TRP A 288 -16.16 5.12 13.36
C TRP A 288 -16.13 5.48 14.83
#